data_47f05b64fbae6d69b35e12379f6d6259
#
_entry.id   47f05b64fbae6d69b35e12379f6d6259
#
_cell.length_a   1.000
_cell.length_b   1.000
_cell.length_c   1.000
_cell.angle_alpha   90.00
_cell.angle_beta   90.00
_cell.angle_gamma   90.00
#
_symmetry.space_group_name_H-M   'P 1'
#
loop_
_entity.id
_entity.type
_entity.pdbx_description
1 polymer ?
#
loop_
_entity_poly.entity_id
_entity_poly.type
_entity_poly.pdbx_seq_one_letter_code
_entity_poly.pdbx_strand_id
1 'polypeptide(L)'
;MLYQTIQKKTTDNEGNPKPIGAQVGLGVKVAAISTEFEQGELTHTEGDFDFAIQGNGFFMIQMPDGSTAYTRNGHFTMAVNGTGYQLSTAEGYAVLDSEGNPITFDGTTDVTKLSFDNYGRIMLRGADNNPHLTGVTIGAAQFNNPAGLNKIGDSYFQATAASGDARIEGQDTALSRSVIKNKYLEASSVQAVDEMVDMIVTQRAYEMNSKAITASDEMLQQANNLRS
;
A
#
# COMPACT_ATOMS: atom_id res chain seq x y z
N MET A 1 -2.32 25.23 -8.03
CA MET A 1 -2.80 25.88 -9.26
C MET A 1 -1.70 26.75 -9.83
N LEU A 2 -1.40 26.63 -11.09
CA LEU A 2 -0.49 27.52 -11.81
C LEU A 2 -1.34 28.58 -12.52
N TYR A 3 -0.97 29.86 -12.36
CA TYR A 3 -1.65 30.98 -13.00
C TYR A 3 -0.67 31.66 -13.96
N GLN A 4 -1.12 31.97 -15.16
CA GLN A 4 -0.40 32.81 -16.09
C GLN A 4 -1.01 34.21 -16.03
N THR A 5 -0.19 35.20 -15.74
CA THR A 5 -0.63 36.60 -15.74
C THR A 5 -0.59 37.13 -17.17
N ILE A 6 -1.76 37.36 -17.77
CA ILE A 6 -1.90 37.92 -19.12
C ILE A 6 -1.68 39.42 -19.12
N GLN A 7 -2.11 40.09 -18.05
CA GLN A 7 -1.84 41.53 -17.84
C GLN A 7 -1.34 41.77 -16.42
N LYS A 8 -0.18 42.38 -16.29
CA LYS A 8 0.29 42.92 -15.00
C LYS A 8 -0.57 44.13 -14.63
N LYS A 9 -0.71 44.38 -13.30
CA LYS A 9 -1.23 45.66 -12.82
C LYS A 9 -0.39 46.79 -13.44
N THR A 10 -0.96 47.54 -14.34
CA THR A 10 -0.33 48.71 -14.93
C THR A 10 -1.24 49.91 -14.73
N THR A 11 -0.67 51.07 -14.68
CA THR A 11 -1.40 52.34 -14.77
C THR A 11 -1.91 52.53 -16.22
N ASP A 12 -3.09 53.16 -16.37
CA ASP A 12 -3.53 53.66 -17.67
C ASP A 12 -2.64 54.82 -18.16
N ASN A 13 -2.90 55.32 -19.37
CA ASN A 13 -2.14 56.45 -19.93
C ASN A 13 -2.28 57.75 -19.12
N GLU A 14 -3.21 57.79 -18.16
CA GLU A 14 -3.46 58.95 -17.28
C GLU A 14 -2.87 58.72 -15.86
N GLY A 15 -2.17 57.61 -15.64
CA GLY A 15 -1.51 57.31 -14.36
C GLY A 15 -2.39 56.65 -13.30
N ASN A 16 -3.63 56.33 -13.59
CA ASN A 16 -4.53 55.66 -12.67
C ASN A 16 -4.23 54.14 -12.55
N PRO A 17 -4.13 53.56 -11.35
CA PRO A 17 -3.89 52.15 -11.21
C PRO A 17 -5.10 51.35 -11.68
N LYS A 18 -4.90 50.42 -12.66
CA LYS A 18 -5.91 49.42 -13.02
C LYS A 18 -6.08 48.45 -11.86
N PRO A 19 -7.30 48.30 -11.30
CA PRO A 19 -7.49 47.59 -10.04
C PRO A 19 -7.32 46.08 -10.14
N ILE A 20 -7.38 45.48 -11.35
CA ILE A 20 -7.36 44.03 -11.50
C ILE A 20 -6.51 43.63 -12.70
N GLY A 21 -5.47 42.84 -12.49
CA GLY A 21 -4.74 42.16 -13.56
C GLY A 21 -5.52 40.95 -14.06
N ALA A 22 -5.51 40.66 -15.36
CA ALA A 22 -6.12 39.45 -15.91
C ALA A 22 -5.16 38.27 -15.68
N GLN A 23 -5.64 37.28 -14.95
CA GLN A 23 -4.94 36.02 -14.72
C GLN A 23 -5.78 34.87 -15.25
N VAL A 24 -5.15 33.92 -15.91
CA VAL A 24 -5.78 32.69 -16.39
C VAL A 24 -5.13 31.50 -15.69
N GLY A 25 -5.96 30.62 -15.15
CA GLY A 25 -5.50 29.35 -14.60
C GLY A 25 -5.03 28.41 -15.71
N LEU A 26 -3.88 27.78 -15.54
CA LEU A 26 -3.32 26.80 -16.49
C LEU A 26 -3.91 25.40 -16.31
N GLY A 27 -4.99 25.27 -15.53
CA GLY A 27 -5.61 23.99 -15.21
C GLY A 27 -5.06 23.35 -13.95
N VAL A 28 -5.25 22.04 -13.82
CA VAL A 28 -4.82 21.22 -12.71
C VAL A 28 -3.93 20.07 -13.19
N LYS A 29 -3.00 19.66 -12.36
CA LYS A 29 -2.17 18.47 -12.61
C LYS A 29 -2.19 17.56 -11.39
N VAL A 30 -1.96 16.26 -11.59
CA VAL A 30 -1.73 15.32 -10.50
C VAL A 30 -0.43 15.75 -9.80
N ALA A 31 -0.51 16.01 -8.49
CA ALA A 31 0.65 16.41 -7.69
C ALA A 31 1.36 15.22 -7.07
N ALA A 32 0.60 14.26 -6.53
CA ALA A 32 1.11 13.04 -5.93
C ALA A 32 0.01 11.96 -5.94
N ILE A 33 0.44 10.71 -5.87
CA ILE A 33 -0.41 9.55 -5.60
C ILE A 33 0.11 8.95 -4.30
N SER A 34 -0.71 9.00 -3.24
CA SER A 34 -0.40 8.38 -1.95
C SER A 34 -1.03 7.00 -1.86
N THR A 35 -0.39 6.11 -1.10
CA THR A 35 -0.96 4.80 -0.77
C THR A 35 -1.57 4.89 0.62
N GLU A 36 -2.81 4.45 0.74
CA GLU A 36 -3.48 4.26 2.03
C GLU A 36 -3.36 2.81 2.45
N PHE A 37 -3.00 2.60 3.74
CA PHE A 37 -2.85 1.29 4.34
C PHE A 37 -3.94 1.07 5.38
N GLU A 38 -5.20 1.15 4.92
CA GLU A 38 -6.32 0.74 5.76
C GLU A 38 -6.42 -0.78 5.77
N GLN A 39 -6.74 -1.32 6.95
CA GLN A 39 -6.91 -2.76 7.11
C GLN A 39 -8.19 -3.23 6.42
N GLY A 40 -8.03 -4.20 5.51
CA GLY A 40 -9.13 -4.88 4.86
C GLY A 40 -9.81 -5.91 5.77
N GLU A 41 -10.92 -6.47 5.31
CA GLU A 41 -11.61 -7.57 5.98
C GLU A 41 -10.74 -8.83 6.00
N LEU A 42 -10.70 -9.52 7.13
CA LEU A 42 -9.96 -10.78 7.29
C LEU A 42 -10.86 -11.95 6.92
N THR A 43 -10.58 -12.57 5.79
CA THR A 43 -11.35 -13.71 5.27
C THR A 43 -10.66 -15.02 5.67
N HIS A 44 -11.43 -15.95 6.24
CA HIS A 44 -10.93 -17.28 6.56
C HIS A 44 -10.67 -18.09 5.28
N THR A 45 -9.53 -18.78 5.25
CA THR A 45 -9.12 -19.67 4.16
C THR A 45 -8.82 -21.07 4.67
N GLU A 46 -8.71 -22.05 3.78
CA GLU A 46 -8.31 -23.43 4.11
C GLU A 46 -6.79 -23.64 4.04
N GLY A 47 -6.03 -22.62 3.61
CA GLY A 47 -4.58 -22.72 3.47
C GLY A 47 -3.87 -22.76 4.82
N ASP A 48 -3.03 -23.76 5.03
CA ASP A 48 -2.30 -23.93 6.29
C ASP A 48 -1.23 -22.85 6.50
N PHE A 49 -0.75 -22.24 5.42
CA PHE A 49 0.28 -21.19 5.42
C PHE A 49 -0.25 -19.82 4.98
N ASP A 50 -1.57 -19.65 5.07
CA ASP A 50 -2.18 -18.35 4.88
C ASP A 50 -2.18 -17.58 6.21
N PHE A 51 -1.69 -16.36 6.18
CA PHE A 51 -1.58 -15.50 7.34
C PHE A 51 -2.15 -14.11 7.07
N ALA A 52 -2.81 -13.55 8.03
CA ALA A 52 -3.24 -12.16 7.99
C ALA A 52 -2.75 -11.41 9.23
N ILE A 53 -2.30 -10.18 9.04
CA ILE A 53 -1.93 -9.30 10.13
C ILE A 53 -3.14 -8.45 10.51
N GLN A 54 -3.53 -8.54 11.78
CA GLN A 54 -4.49 -7.61 12.38
C GLN A 54 -3.70 -6.54 13.14
N GLY A 55 -3.58 -5.37 12.53
CA GLY A 55 -2.78 -4.25 13.03
C GLY A 55 -1.98 -3.57 11.92
N ASN A 56 -1.00 -2.74 12.29
CA ASN A 56 -0.23 -1.91 11.35
C ASN A 56 1.08 -2.57 10.86
N GLY A 57 1.26 -3.87 11.12
CA GLY A 57 2.45 -4.61 10.75
C GLY A 57 2.52 -4.96 9.26
N PHE A 58 3.71 -5.30 8.81
CA PHE A 58 4.02 -5.85 7.48
C PHE A 58 4.88 -7.09 7.68
N PHE A 59 4.65 -8.14 6.91
CA PHE A 59 5.53 -9.29 6.85
C PHE A 59 6.87 -8.89 6.23
N MET A 60 7.95 -9.48 6.72
CA MET A 60 9.30 -9.27 6.22
C MET A 60 9.66 -10.39 5.26
N ILE A 61 10.15 -10.04 4.08
CA ILE A 61 10.60 -10.99 3.06
C ILE A 61 12.00 -10.64 2.57
N GLN A 62 12.75 -11.62 2.11
CA GLN A 62 14.05 -11.44 1.51
C GLN A 62 13.93 -11.43 -0.01
N MET A 63 14.36 -10.35 -0.64
CA MET A 63 14.45 -10.25 -2.09
C MET A 63 15.68 -11.00 -2.63
N PRO A 64 15.74 -11.33 -3.94
CA PRO A 64 16.87 -12.04 -4.54
C PRO A 64 18.21 -11.29 -4.45
N ASP A 65 18.17 -9.98 -4.31
CA ASP A 65 19.33 -9.11 -4.12
C ASP A 65 19.84 -9.07 -2.66
N GLY A 66 19.19 -9.83 -1.76
CA GLY A 66 19.49 -9.87 -0.33
C GLY A 66 18.86 -8.73 0.48
N SER A 67 18.17 -7.79 -0.15
CA SER A 67 17.47 -6.71 0.55
C SER A 67 16.19 -7.21 1.21
N THR A 68 15.76 -6.53 2.29
CA THR A 68 14.49 -6.81 2.95
C THR A 68 13.39 -5.98 2.29
N ALA A 69 12.32 -6.65 1.88
CA ALA A 69 11.08 -6.02 1.46
C ALA A 69 9.95 -6.36 2.44
N TYR A 70 8.86 -5.64 2.33
CA TYR A 70 7.73 -5.71 3.24
C TYR A 70 6.45 -5.93 2.46
N THR A 71 5.56 -6.76 2.99
CA THR A 71 4.26 -7.04 2.35
C THR A 71 3.15 -7.22 3.36
N ARG A 72 1.92 -6.94 2.97
CA ARG A 72 0.74 -7.34 3.73
C ARG A 72 0.10 -8.63 3.22
N ASN A 73 0.55 -9.08 2.02
CA ASN A 73 0.10 -10.35 1.49
C ASN A 73 0.74 -11.50 2.29
N GLY A 74 -0.08 -12.26 2.97
CA GLY A 74 0.34 -13.41 3.78
C GLY A 74 0.03 -14.76 3.14
N HIS A 75 -0.21 -14.80 1.84
CA HIS A 75 -0.32 -16.07 1.11
C HIS A 75 1.07 -16.66 0.88
N PHE A 76 1.50 -17.51 1.82
CA PHE A 76 2.80 -18.16 1.76
C PHE A 76 2.67 -19.62 1.36
N THR A 77 3.76 -20.17 0.86
CA THR A 77 3.89 -21.57 0.44
C THR A 77 5.19 -22.15 0.99
N MET A 78 5.23 -23.48 1.11
CA MET A 78 6.46 -24.17 1.45
C MET A 78 7.21 -24.50 0.17
N ALA A 79 8.39 -23.91 -0.02
CA ALA A 79 9.31 -24.23 -1.10
C ALA A 79 10.39 -25.19 -0.60
N VAL A 80 10.87 -26.06 -1.48
CA VAL A 80 12.02 -26.94 -1.20
C VAL A 80 13.29 -26.12 -1.41
N ASN A 81 14.12 -26.04 -0.38
CA ASN A 81 15.42 -25.38 -0.45
C ASN A 81 16.53 -26.35 -0.02
N GLY A 82 17.25 -26.89 -0.99
CA GLY A 82 18.27 -27.90 -0.75
C GLY A 82 17.72 -29.18 -0.13
N THR A 83 18.07 -29.49 1.13
CA THR A 83 17.62 -30.67 1.88
C THR A 83 16.45 -30.39 2.82
N GLY A 84 15.92 -29.15 2.83
CA GLY A 84 14.88 -28.73 3.75
C GLY A 84 13.73 -28.00 3.04
N TYR A 85 12.87 -27.43 3.87
CA TYR A 85 11.74 -26.60 3.45
C TYR A 85 11.96 -25.17 3.90
N GLN A 86 11.48 -24.23 3.12
CA GLN A 86 11.52 -22.79 3.39
C GLN A 86 10.14 -22.18 3.20
N LEU A 87 9.75 -21.34 4.14
CA LEU A 87 8.54 -20.56 3.99
C LEU A 87 8.81 -19.43 3.00
N SER A 88 8.05 -19.38 1.90
CA SER A 88 8.25 -18.41 0.82
C SER A 88 6.94 -17.87 0.27
N THR A 89 7.02 -16.75 -0.43
CA THR A 89 5.91 -16.18 -1.19
C THR A 89 5.66 -17.00 -2.46
N ALA A 90 4.57 -16.71 -3.18
CA ALA A 90 4.23 -17.36 -4.45
C ALA A 90 5.35 -17.18 -5.51
N GLU A 91 6.09 -16.08 -5.44
CA GLU A 91 7.22 -15.75 -6.32
C GLU A 91 8.53 -16.43 -5.88
N GLY A 92 8.54 -17.11 -4.72
CA GLY A 92 9.70 -17.85 -4.20
C GLY A 92 10.62 -17.03 -3.30
N TYR A 93 10.21 -15.84 -2.85
CA TYR A 93 10.99 -15.04 -1.90
C TYR A 93 10.83 -15.57 -0.48
N ALA A 94 11.95 -15.68 0.26
CA ALA A 94 11.95 -16.20 1.61
C ALA A 94 11.24 -15.27 2.59
N VAL A 95 10.37 -15.83 3.42
CA VAL A 95 9.80 -15.12 4.58
C VAL A 95 10.84 -15.08 5.69
N LEU A 96 11.03 -13.90 6.29
CA LEU A 96 11.99 -13.68 7.36
C LEU A 96 11.34 -13.83 8.74
N ASP A 97 12.15 -14.23 9.68
CA ASP A 97 11.81 -14.26 11.09
C ASP A 97 11.98 -12.87 11.76
N SER A 98 11.69 -12.78 13.04
CA SER A 98 11.89 -11.56 13.84
C SER A 98 13.37 -11.14 14.02
N GLU A 99 14.33 -11.99 13.63
CA GLU A 99 15.75 -11.69 13.66
C GLU A 99 16.30 -11.30 12.27
N GLY A 100 15.47 -11.43 11.23
CA GLY A 100 15.84 -11.13 9.85
C GLY A 100 16.46 -12.33 9.11
N ASN A 101 16.33 -13.56 9.63
CA ASN A 101 16.79 -14.77 8.97
C ASN A 101 15.66 -15.43 8.19
N PRO A 102 15.94 -16.13 7.09
CA PRO A 102 14.93 -16.92 6.38
C PRO A 102 14.37 -18.05 7.26
N ILE A 103 13.06 -18.21 7.26
CA ILE A 103 12.38 -19.29 7.99
C ILE A 103 12.56 -20.59 7.22
N THR A 104 13.43 -21.46 7.74
CA THR A 104 13.75 -22.76 7.14
C THR A 104 13.48 -23.89 8.12
N PHE A 105 13.09 -25.03 7.59
CA PHE A 105 12.85 -26.27 8.34
C PHE A 105 13.67 -27.39 7.72
N ASP A 106 14.16 -28.29 8.56
CA ASP A 106 14.86 -29.48 8.09
C ASP A 106 13.93 -30.38 7.29
N GLY A 107 14.47 -31.09 6.30
CA GLY A 107 13.68 -32.03 5.46
C GLY A 107 13.06 -33.21 6.23
N THR A 108 13.48 -33.43 7.48
CA THR A 108 12.89 -34.42 8.39
C THR A 108 11.67 -33.88 9.15
N THR A 109 11.42 -32.56 9.08
CA THR A 109 10.32 -31.91 9.77
C THR A 109 9.01 -32.18 9.02
N ASP A 110 8.04 -32.75 9.74
CA ASP A 110 6.69 -32.97 9.19
C ASP A 110 5.93 -31.62 9.19
N VAL A 111 5.86 -31.00 8.04
CA VAL A 111 5.22 -29.68 7.85
C VAL A 111 3.73 -29.68 8.19
N THR A 112 3.08 -30.85 8.19
CA THR A 112 1.65 -30.98 8.55
C THR A 112 1.43 -30.86 10.07
N LYS A 113 2.49 -30.98 10.88
CA LYS A 113 2.46 -30.84 12.33
C LYS A 113 2.82 -29.45 12.82
N LEU A 114 3.08 -28.52 11.88
CA LEU A 114 3.30 -27.13 12.23
C LEU A 114 1.99 -26.50 12.68
N SER A 115 2.07 -25.72 13.73
CA SER A 115 0.97 -24.88 14.22
C SER A 115 1.50 -23.49 14.56
N PHE A 116 0.63 -22.50 14.47
CA PHE A 116 0.99 -21.10 14.62
C PHE A 116 0.14 -20.47 15.70
N ASP A 117 0.75 -19.63 16.50
CA ASP A 117 0.03 -18.88 17.52
C ASP A 117 -0.32 -17.46 17.00
N ASN A 118 -1.14 -16.75 17.74
CA ASN A 118 -1.63 -15.41 17.40
C ASN A 118 -0.52 -14.33 17.35
N TYR A 119 0.71 -14.67 17.68
CA TYR A 119 1.89 -13.79 17.59
C TYR A 119 2.86 -14.24 16.51
N GLY A 120 2.44 -15.16 15.64
CA GLY A 120 3.29 -15.69 14.58
C GLY A 120 4.39 -16.64 15.06
N ARG A 121 4.35 -17.12 16.31
CA ARG A 121 5.31 -18.10 16.81
C ARG A 121 5.00 -19.46 16.21
N ILE A 122 6.04 -20.08 15.70
CA ILE A 122 5.94 -21.39 15.06
C ILE A 122 6.14 -22.48 16.12
N MET A 123 5.17 -23.37 16.18
CA MET A 123 5.17 -24.51 17.09
C MET A 123 5.14 -25.79 16.27
N LEU A 124 5.96 -26.77 16.69
CA LEU A 124 5.97 -28.11 16.13
C LEU A 124 5.29 -29.05 17.11
N ARG A 125 4.31 -29.82 16.64
CA ARG A 125 3.65 -30.85 17.46
C ARG A 125 4.55 -32.08 17.54
N GLY A 126 5.04 -32.38 18.74
CA GLY A 126 5.88 -33.53 19.03
C GLY A 126 5.12 -34.87 18.96
N ALA A 127 5.85 -35.96 19.21
CA ALA A 127 5.28 -37.32 19.27
C ALA A 127 4.25 -37.49 20.41
N ASP A 128 4.35 -36.68 21.45
CA ASP A 128 3.45 -36.58 22.59
C ASP A 128 2.21 -35.72 22.32
N ASN A 129 2.02 -35.32 21.07
CA ASN A 129 0.93 -34.46 20.59
C ASN A 129 0.85 -33.06 21.26
N ASN A 130 1.87 -32.66 22.00
CA ASN A 130 2.00 -31.33 22.56
C ASN A 130 2.75 -30.40 21.63
N PRO A 131 2.29 -29.14 21.44
CA PRO A 131 3.01 -28.15 20.65
C PRO A 131 4.25 -27.65 21.43
N HIS A 132 5.43 -27.79 20.83
CA HIS A 132 6.68 -27.24 21.33
C HIS A 132 7.06 -26.02 20.50
N LEU A 133 7.48 -24.93 21.16
CA LEU A 133 7.98 -23.74 20.50
C LEU A 133 9.29 -24.09 19.76
N THR A 134 9.35 -23.79 18.49
CA THR A 134 10.59 -23.92 17.68
C THR A 134 11.58 -22.78 17.93
N GLY A 135 11.14 -21.72 18.61
CA GLY A 135 11.93 -20.51 18.81
C GLY A 135 11.87 -19.53 17.63
N VAL A 136 11.27 -19.95 16.52
CA VAL A 136 11.09 -19.12 15.32
C VAL A 136 9.76 -18.39 15.36
N THR A 137 9.77 -17.10 15.03
CA THR A 137 8.57 -16.26 14.97
C THR A 137 8.54 -15.56 13.61
N ILE A 138 7.40 -15.55 12.94
CA ILE A 138 7.26 -14.82 11.67
C ILE A 138 7.56 -13.33 11.90
N GLY A 139 8.48 -12.77 11.12
CA GLY A 139 8.91 -11.39 11.23
C GLY A 139 7.81 -10.43 10.78
N ALA A 140 7.42 -9.53 11.67
CA ALA A 140 6.56 -8.41 11.37
C ALA A 140 7.25 -7.10 11.74
N ALA A 141 7.12 -6.10 10.87
CA ALA A 141 7.70 -4.79 11.06
C ALA A 141 6.64 -3.70 10.93
N GLN A 142 6.78 -2.62 11.67
CA GLN A 142 5.95 -1.43 11.58
C GLN A 142 6.77 -0.23 11.14
N PHE A 143 6.10 0.74 10.52
CA PHE A 143 6.70 2.00 10.07
C PHE A 143 5.99 3.18 10.71
N ASN A 144 6.75 4.23 11.01
CA ASN A 144 6.17 5.46 11.52
C ASN A 144 5.31 6.17 10.45
N ASN A 145 5.70 6.04 9.18
CA ASN A 145 4.95 6.60 8.05
C ASN A 145 4.86 5.57 6.92
N PRO A 146 3.85 4.68 6.92
CA PRO A 146 3.67 3.68 5.87
C PRO A 146 3.49 4.27 4.47
N ALA A 147 2.86 5.46 4.35
CA ALA A 147 2.68 6.15 3.07
C ALA A 147 4.00 6.55 2.39
N GLY A 148 5.09 6.63 3.16
CA GLY A 148 6.43 6.88 2.64
C GLY A 148 7.16 5.66 2.08
N LEU A 149 6.58 4.47 2.14
CA LEU A 149 7.15 3.26 1.57
C LEU A 149 7.20 3.33 0.04
N ASN A 150 8.27 2.83 -0.55
CA ASN A 150 8.39 2.70 -1.99
C ASN A 150 7.79 1.39 -2.47
N LYS A 151 6.86 1.45 -3.44
CA LYS A 151 6.31 0.26 -4.10
C LYS A 151 7.29 -0.29 -5.13
N ILE A 152 7.64 -1.58 -5.00
CA ILE A 152 8.54 -2.25 -5.95
C ILE A 152 7.77 -3.10 -6.97
N GLY A 153 6.47 -3.35 -6.74
CA GLY A 153 5.60 -4.22 -7.54
C GLY A 153 5.01 -5.33 -6.68
N ASP A 154 4.05 -6.09 -7.19
CA ASP A 154 3.46 -7.32 -6.60
C ASP A 154 3.09 -7.23 -5.11
N SER A 155 2.64 -6.05 -4.67
CA SER A 155 2.33 -5.75 -3.25
C SER A 155 3.55 -5.77 -2.31
N TYR A 156 4.76 -5.60 -2.86
CA TYR A 156 5.99 -5.45 -2.09
C TYR A 156 6.39 -3.99 -1.92
N PHE A 157 6.89 -3.68 -0.75
CA PHE A 157 7.29 -2.35 -0.33
C PHE A 157 8.72 -2.35 0.18
N GLN A 158 9.41 -1.27 -0.04
CA GLN A 158 10.77 -1.05 0.48
C GLN A 158 10.79 0.18 1.38
N ALA A 159 11.55 0.10 2.46
CA ALA A 159 11.76 1.23 3.37
C ALA A 159 12.50 2.37 2.66
N THR A 160 12.12 3.60 2.95
CA THR A 160 12.75 4.82 2.46
C THR A 160 13.03 5.77 3.61
N ALA A 161 13.80 6.82 3.34
CA ALA A 161 13.99 7.89 4.34
C ALA A 161 12.68 8.58 4.75
N ALA A 162 11.64 8.53 3.89
CA ALA A 162 10.33 9.12 4.18
C ALA A 162 9.45 8.20 5.04
N SER A 163 9.62 6.88 4.97
CA SER A 163 8.91 5.92 5.83
C SER A 163 9.52 5.82 7.22
N GLY A 164 10.80 6.16 7.34
CA GLY A 164 11.63 5.84 8.50
C GLY A 164 12.11 4.39 8.47
N ASP A 165 12.93 4.02 9.46
CA ASP A 165 13.47 2.68 9.60
C ASP A 165 12.38 1.68 10.00
N ALA A 166 12.52 0.45 9.55
CA ALA A 166 11.63 -0.63 9.93
C ALA A 166 11.82 -0.97 11.42
N ARG A 167 10.73 -0.94 12.17
CA ARG A 167 10.70 -1.29 13.59
C ARG A 167 10.13 -2.69 13.73
N ILE A 168 11.01 -3.65 14.06
CA ILE A 168 10.62 -5.07 14.15
C ILE A 168 9.80 -5.31 15.40
N GLU A 169 8.62 -5.89 15.23
CA GLU A 169 7.74 -6.26 16.33
C GLU A 169 8.39 -7.36 17.18
N GLY A 170 8.37 -7.16 18.49
CA GLY A 170 8.98 -8.09 19.42
C GLY A 170 10.39 -7.73 19.85
N GLN A 171 11.14 -6.98 19.08
CA GLN A 171 12.39 -6.38 19.50
C GLN A 171 12.16 -5.00 20.14
N ASP A 172 11.22 -4.24 19.61
CA ASP A 172 10.85 -2.92 20.15
C ASP A 172 9.68 -3.04 21.14
N THR A 173 9.95 -2.82 22.42
CA THR A 173 8.95 -2.90 23.50
C THR A 173 7.96 -1.73 23.51
N ALA A 174 8.24 -0.65 22.75
CA ALA A 174 7.36 0.50 22.65
C ALA A 174 6.25 0.31 21.61
N LEU A 175 6.33 -0.74 20.77
CA LEU A 175 5.33 -1.06 19.76
C LEU A 175 4.24 -1.96 20.34
N SER A 176 2.99 -1.64 19.99
CA SER A 176 1.91 -2.61 20.14
C SER A 176 2.07 -3.70 19.08
N ARG A 177 2.19 -4.95 19.51
CA ARG A 177 2.30 -6.07 18.58
C ARG A 177 1.02 -6.27 17.82
N SER A 178 1.14 -6.50 16.52
CA SER A 178 0.04 -6.95 15.67
C SER A 178 -0.33 -8.40 16.00
N VAL A 179 -1.56 -8.76 15.76
CA VAL A 179 -2.02 -10.16 15.87
C VAL A 179 -1.87 -10.81 14.49
N ILE A 180 -1.15 -11.93 14.43
CA ILE A 180 -0.99 -12.71 13.20
C ILE A 180 -1.97 -13.88 13.27
N LYS A 181 -2.96 -13.88 12.39
CA LYS A 181 -3.96 -14.94 12.29
C LYS A 181 -3.55 -15.93 11.21
N ASN A 182 -3.43 -17.20 11.59
CA ASN A 182 -3.24 -18.29 10.63
C ASN A 182 -4.58 -18.71 10.03
N LYS A 183 -4.58 -19.16 8.78
CA LYS A 183 -5.77 -19.52 7.97
C LYS A 183 -6.68 -18.33 7.67
N TYR A 184 -6.11 -17.15 7.58
CA TYR A 184 -6.79 -15.93 7.16
C TYR A 184 -5.95 -15.22 6.12
N LEU A 185 -6.62 -14.54 5.20
CA LEU A 185 -6.03 -13.57 4.28
C LEU A 185 -6.73 -12.23 4.43
N GLU A 186 -5.99 -11.17 4.26
CA GLU A 186 -6.54 -9.82 4.22
C GLU A 186 -7.09 -9.54 2.81
N ALA A 187 -8.38 -9.25 2.73
CA ALA A 187 -9.04 -8.81 1.51
C ALA A 187 -8.72 -7.33 1.24
N SER A 188 -9.00 -6.87 0.03
CA SER A 188 -8.88 -5.45 -0.28
C SER A 188 -9.84 -4.62 0.58
N SER A 189 -9.37 -3.48 1.10
CA SER A 189 -10.22 -2.48 1.76
C SER A 189 -11.08 -1.70 0.76
N VAL A 190 -10.78 -1.79 -0.53
CA VAL A 190 -11.48 -1.06 -1.60
C VAL A 190 -12.74 -1.79 -2.01
N GLN A 191 -13.88 -1.11 -1.93
CA GLN A 191 -15.15 -1.60 -2.43
C GLN A 191 -15.36 -1.16 -3.88
N ALA A 192 -15.43 -2.12 -4.79
CA ALA A 192 -15.55 -1.83 -6.23
C ALA A 192 -16.78 -0.98 -6.59
N VAL A 193 -17.86 -1.09 -5.81
CA VAL A 193 -19.08 -0.32 -6.03
C VAL A 193 -18.87 1.15 -5.71
N ASP A 194 -18.18 1.46 -4.61
CA ASP A 194 -17.89 2.83 -4.20
C ASP A 194 -16.98 3.52 -5.22
N GLU A 195 -15.95 2.83 -5.67
CA GLU A 195 -15.03 3.31 -6.72
C GLU A 195 -15.75 3.57 -8.06
N MET A 196 -16.74 2.72 -8.41
CA MET A 196 -17.56 2.95 -9.60
C MET A 196 -18.42 4.22 -9.46
N VAL A 197 -18.98 4.48 -8.27
CA VAL A 197 -19.76 5.69 -8.01
C VAL A 197 -18.87 6.92 -8.11
N ASP A 198 -17.69 6.91 -7.52
CA ASP A 198 -16.73 8.01 -7.57
C ASP A 198 -16.23 8.27 -9.01
N MET A 199 -16.04 7.21 -9.78
CA MET A 199 -15.73 7.33 -11.21
C MET A 199 -16.87 8.02 -11.98
N ILE A 200 -18.14 7.64 -11.73
CA ILE A 200 -19.31 8.27 -12.36
C ILE A 200 -19.39 9.75 -11.99
N VAL A 201 -19.18 10.10 -10.71
CA VAL A 201 -19.17 11.50 -10.24
C VAL A 201 -18.09 12.30 -10.96
N THR A 202 -16.88 11.74 -11.08
CA THR A 202 -15.77 12.38 -11.79
C THR A 202 -16.05 12.56 -13.28
N GLN A 203 -16.63 11.55 -13.95
CA GLN A 203 -17.06 11.66 -15.34
C GLN A 203 -18.11 12.74 -15.55
N ARG A 204 -19.10 12.80 -14.66
CA ARG A 204 -20.14 13.86 -14.71
C ARG A 204 -19.57 15.25 -14.52
N ALA A 205 -18.61 15.41 -13.61
CA ALA A 205 -17.92 16.68 -13.42
C ALA A 205 -17.14 17.10 -14.69
N TYR A 206 -16.48 16.16 -15.35
CA TYR A 206 -15.79 16.41 -16.63
C TYR A 206 -16.77 16.79 -17.74
N GLU A 207 -17.90 16.08 -17.87
CA GLU A 207 -18.94 16.40 -18.85
C GLU A 207 -19.54 17.79 -18.62
N MET A 208 -19.81 18.16 -17.36
CA MET A 208 -20.30 19.50 -17.02
C MET A 208 -19.31 20.60 -17.39
N ASN A 209 -18.03 20.40 -17.09
CA ASN A 209 -16.97 21.34 -17.44
C ASN A 209 -16.83 21.49 -18.96
N SER A 210 -16.90 20.37 -19.71
CA SER A 210 -16.86 20.40 -21.19
C SER A 210 -18.06 21.16 -21.75
N LYS A 211 -19.28 20.92 -21.24
CA LYS A 211 -20.49 21.65 -21.65
C LYS A 211 -20.40 23.13 -21.31
N ALA A 212 -19.83 23.50 -20.17
CA ALA A 212 -19.64 24.90 -19.82
C ALA A 212 -18.70 25.62 -20.81
N ILE A 213 -17.65 24.95 -21.25
CA ILE A 213 -16.72 25.49 -22.26
C ILE A 213 -17.43 25.65 -23.59
N THR A 214 -18.15 24.62 -24.08
CA THR A 214 -18.88 24.71 -25.35
C THR A 214 -19.97 25.79 -25.33
N ALA A 215 -20.71 25.93 -24.23
CA ALA A 215 -21.71 27.00 -24.08
C ALA A 215 -21.02 28.39 -24.05
N SER A 216 -19.85 28.51 -23.47
CA SER A 216 -19.07 29.76 -23.51
C SER A 216 -18.62 30.12 -24.93
N ASP A 217 -18.16 29.14 -25.69
CA ASP A 217 -17.77 29.32 -27.10
C ASP A 217 -18.96 29.71 -27.98
N GLU A 218 -20.11 29.09 -27.78
CA GLU A 218 -21.38 29.44 -28.48
C GLU A 218 -21.82 30.88 -28.16
N MET A 219 -21.74 31.29 -26.90
CA MET A 219 -22.05 32.67 -26.51
C MET A 219 -21.08 33.67 -27.17
N LEU A 220 -19.80 33.36 -27.23
CA LEU A 220 -18.82 34.21 -27.90
C LEU A 220 -19.03 34.29 -29.42
N GLN A 221 -19.43 33.18 -30.07
CA GLN A 221 -19.83 33.17 -31.48
C GLN A 221 -21.05 34.02 -31.75
N GLN A 222 -22.09 33.92 -30.92
CA GLN A 222 -23.27 34.74 -31.02
C GLN A 222 -22.98 36.24 -30.84
N ALA A 223 -22.14 36.57 -29.84
CA ALA A 223 -21.72 37.96 -29.63
C ALA A 223 -20.92 38.52 -30.82
N ASN A 224 -20.11 37.69 -31.47
CA ASN A 224 -19.34 38.06 -32.63
C ASN A 224 -20.23 38.27 -33.89
N ASN A 225 -21.28 37.43 -34.05
CA ASN A 225 -22.25 37.52 -35.12
C ASN A 225 -23.17 38.75 -35.01
N LEU A 226 -23.44 39.24 -33.79
CA LEU A 226 -24.22 40.47 -33.57
C LEU A 226 -23.43 41.73 -33.84
N ARG A 227 -22.08 41.63 -33.95
CA ARG A 227 -21.21 42.76 -34.22
C ARG A 227 -20.84 42.92 -35.71
N SER A 228 -21.16 41.93 -36.52
CA SER A 228 -21.00 41.99 -38.00
C SER A 228 -22.32 42.44 -38.64
#